data_5aafb9f6c9a18aafa2c099f0c2bcdfc0
#
_entry.id   5aafb9f6c9a18aafa2c099f0c2bcdfc0
#
_cell.length_a   1.000
_cell.length_b   1.000
_cell.length_c   1.000
_cell.angle_alpha   90.00
_cell.angle_beta   90.00
_cell.angle_gamma   90.00
#
_symmetry.space_group_name_H-M   'P 1'
#
loop_
_entity.id
_entity.type
_entity.pdbx_description
1 polymer ?
#
loop_
_entity_poly.entity_id
_entity_poly.type
_entity_poly.pdbx_seq_one_letter_code
_entity_poly.pdbx_strand_id
1 'polypeptide(L)'
;MTLSYGVGETVWMHPPVHRILGWSSRPSNLNLKRNVWRLNQIRQIVDSDVFVKGEPAISDLNTLNRFPNLLFANLINKNGTKIGSIADFIFDFQTGNILNYLISRSNPRLPGSSRWKLNIKSITDQQPGLVFCCEESLDDLVLVKSSIKNEFFKNGKDLFHKFDD
;
A
#
# COMPACT_ATOMS: atom_id res chain seq x y z
N MET A 1 13.98 -6.74 -23.87
CA MET A 1 12.77 -7.55 -23.57
C MET A 1 12.52 -7.53 -22.08
N THR A 2 11.32 -7.18 -21.67
CA THR A 2 10.93 -7.23 -20.24
C THR A 2 10.29 -8.59 -19.95
N LEU A 3 10.71 -9.23 -18.85
CA LEU A 3 10.06 -10.43 -18.34
C LEU A 3 9.01 -10.02 -17.30
N SER A 4 7.82 -10.64 -17.37
CA SER A 4 6.79 -10.40 -16.38
C SER A 4 6.99 -11.32 -15.17
N TYR A 5 6.96 -10.74 -13.97
CA TYR A 5 6.96 -11.45 -12.70
C TYR A 5 5.56 -11.56 -12.08
N GLY A 6 4.52 -11.28 -12.85
CA GLY A 6 3.13 -11.42 -12.40
C GLY A 6 2.55 -10.14 -11.83
N VAL A 7 1.57 -10.30 -10.97
CA VAL A 7 0.73 -9.23 -10.46
C VAL A 7 1.10 -8.92 -9.01
N GLY A 8 1.22 -7.63 -8.68
CA GLY A 8 1.43 -7.18 -7.30
C GLY A 8 0.28 -7.58 -6.40
N GLU A 9 0.59 -8.02 -5.19
CA GLU A 9 -0.42 -8.58 -4.31
C GLU A 9 -0.42 -7.93 -2.92
N THR A 10 0.74 -7.83 -2.27
CA THR A 10 0.82 -7.35 -0.89
C THR A 10 1.98 -6.39 -0.71
N VAL A 11 1.72 -5.32 0.05
CA VAL A 11 2.75 -4.41 0.53
C VAL A 11 3.31 -4.94 1.84
N TRP A 12 4.62 -4.82 1.99
CA TRP A 12 5.35 -5.10 3.21
C TRP A 12 5.85 -3.79 3.80
N MET A 13 5.46 -3.50 5.05
CA MET A 13 5.79 -2.24 5.70
C MET A 13 6.20 -2.41 7.16
N HIS A 14 6.79 -1.37 7.69
CA HIS A 14 7.09 -1.26 9.12
C HIS A 14 6.22 -0.16 9.74
N PRO A 15 5.04 -0.52 10.32
CA PRO A 15 4.05 0.44 10.78
C PRO A 15 4.55 1.48 11.80
N PRO A 16 5.38 1.10 12.80
CA PRO A 16 5.80 2.07 13.82
C PRO A 16 6.50 3.31 13.28
N VAL A 17 7.16 3.19 12.12
CA VAL A 17 7.84 4.32 11.46
C VAL A 17 7.20 4.69 10.12
N HIS A 18 6.06 4.11 9.78
CA HIS A 18 5.33 4.36 8.54
C HIS A 18 6.24 4.28 7.31
N ARG A 19 6.89 3.14 7.14
CA ARG A 19 7.83 2.92 6.04
C ARG A 19 7.48 1.68 5.24
N ILE A 20 7.50 1.83 3.91
CA ILE A 20 7.40 0.70 2.98
C ILE A 20 8.76 0.02 2.87
N LEU A 21 8.78 -1.30 3.05
CA LEU A 21 9.99 -2.12 2.94
C LEU A 21 10.06 -2.88 1.61
N GLY A 22 8.91 -3.20 1.01
CA GLY A 22 8.85 -3.95 -0.24
C GLY A 22 7.45 -4.41 -0.60
N TRP A 23 7.38 -5.26 -1.61
CA TRP A 23 6.15 -5.82 -2.15
C TRP A 23 6.30 -7.28 -2.52
N SER A 24 5.17 -7.97 -2.57
CA SER A 24 5.09 -9.29 -3.19
C SER A 24 4.37 -9.23 -4.53
N SER A 25 4.74 -10.14 -5.42
CA SER A 25 4.03 -10.38 -6.67
C SER A 25 3.71 -11.86 -6.82
N ARG A 26 2.57 -12.15 -7.47
CA ARG A 26 2.11 -13.50 -7.74
C ARG A 26 2.41 -13.85 -9.19
N PRO A 27 3.32 -14.83 -9.43
CA PRO A 27 3.71 -15.19 -10.81
C PRO A 27 2.56 -15.75 -11.65
N SER A 28 1.66 -16.53 -11.04
CA SER A 28 0.46 -17.07 -11.70
C SER A 28 -0.60 -17.42 -10.67
N ASN A 29 -1.84 -17.61 -11.12
CA ASN A 29 -2.96 -17.98 -10.26
C ASN A 29 -2.81 -19.36 -9.59
N LEU A 30 -2.02 -20.23 -10.20
CA LEU A 30 -1.82 -21.61 -9.75
C LEU A 30 -0.59 -21.76 -8.85
N ASN A 31 0.23 -20.72 -8.75
CA ASN A 31 1.48 -20.78 -7.99
C ASN A 31 1.23 -20.38 -6.53
N LEU A 32 1.58 -21.26 -5.61
CA LEU A 32 1.50 -21.00 -4.17
C LEU A 32 2.67 -20.15 -3.66
N LYS A 33 3.75 -20.08 -4.42
CA LYS A 33 4.91 -19.26 -4.11
C LYS A 33 4.70 -17.83 -4.58
N ARG A 34 5.32 -16.90 -3.86
CA ARG A 34 5.29 -15.46 -4.16
C ARG A 34 6.70 -14.95 -4.34
N ASN A 35 6.86 -14.02 -5.27
CA ASN A 35 8.08 -13.23 -5.38
C ASN A 35 8.02 -12.08 -4.38
N VAL A 36 9.12 -11.83 -3.68
CA VAL A 36 9.23 -10.74 -2.71
C VAL A 36 10.33 -9.79 -3.16
N TRP A 37 9.96 -8.52 -3.29
CA TRP A 37 10.83 -7.46 -3.79
C TRP A 37 11.06 -6.43 -2.70
N ARG A 38 12.33 -6.15 -2.41
CA ARG A 38 12.71 -5.06 -1.51
C ARG A 38 12.52 -3.72 -2.24
N LEU A 39 12.33 -2.65 -1.49
CA LEU A 39 12.16 -1.31 -2.06
C LEU A 39 13.32 -0.95 -3.01
N ASN A 40 14.57 -1.26 -2.65
CA ASN A 40 15.74 -0.96 -3.47
C ASN A 40 15.82 -1.78 -4.77
N GLN A 41 14.98 -2.78 -4.94
CA GLN A 41 14.84 -3.54 -6.20
C GLN A 41 13.83 -2.91 -7.16
N ILE A 42 13.04 -1.95 -6.69
CA ILE A 42 12.08 -1.22 -7.53
C ILE A 42 12.85 -0.12 -8.26
N ARG A 43 12.87 -0.19 -9.59
CA ARG A 43 13.54 0.82 -10.43
C ARG A 43 12.64 2.00 -10.71
N GLN A 44 11.42 1.72 -11.11
CA GLN A 44 10.42 2.74 -11.42
C GLN A 44 9.02 2.16 -11.39
N ILE A 45 8.06 3.04 -11.23
CA ILE A 45 6.64 2.73 -11.33
C ILE A 45 6.07 3.66 -12.42
N VAL A 46 5.46 3.08 -13.45
CA VAL A 46 4.84 3.81 -14.55
C VAL A 46 3.42 3.29 -14.71
N ASP A 47 2.44 4.17 -14.47
CA ASP A 47 1.03 3.79 -14.44
C ASP A 47 0.79 2.62 -13.46
N SER A 48 0.42 1.46 -13.97
CA SER A 48 0.22 0.25 -13.16
C SER A 48 1.37 -0.76 -13.30
N ASP A 49 2.47 -0.37 -13.94
CA ASP A 49 3.62 -1.24 -14.14
C ASP A 49 4.73 -0.91 -13.17
N VAL A 50 5.26 -1.93 -12.52
CA VAL A 50 6.37 -1.83 -11.59
C VAL A 50 7.58 -2.53 -12.20
N PHE A 51 8.65 -1.78 -12.39
CA PHE A 51 9.91 -2.30 -12.96
C PHE A 51 10.90 -2.59 -11.84
N VAL A 52 11.40 -3.83 -11.82
CA VAL A 52 12.27 -4.35 -10.76
C VAL A 52 13.62 -4.76 -11.32
N LYS A 53 14.62 -4.82 -10.46
CA LYS A 53 15.98 -5.30 -10.78
C LYS A 53 16.38 -6.47 -9.89
N GLY A 54 17.30 -7.28 -10.38
CA GLY A 54 17.82 -8.43 -9.64
C GLY A 54 16.83 -9.57 -9.55
N GLU A 55 17.06 -10.47 -8.61
CA GLU A 55 16.22 -11.63 -8.38
C GLU A 55 15.36 -11.43 -7.13
N PRO A 56 14.09 -11.85 -7.17
CA PRO A 56 13.24 -11.78 -5.99
C PRO A 56 13.63 -12.84 -4.96
N ALA A 57 13.36 -12.57 -3.71
CA ALA A 57 13.23 -13.62 -2.72
C ALA A 57 11.91 -14.36 -2.97
N ILE A 58 11.84 -15.61 -2.52
CA ILE A 58 10.65 -16.44 -2.70
C ILE A 58 10.05 -16.77 -1.34
N SER A 59 8.75 -16.58 -1.21
CA SER A 59 8.03 -16.90 0.02
C SER A 59 6.66 -17.48 -0.32
N ASP A 60 5.96 -17.96 0.69
CA ASP A 60 4.58 -18.37 0.54
C ASP A 60 3.61 -17.31 1.08
N LEU A 61 2.34 -17.42 0.67
CA LEU A 61 1.32 -16.44 1.05
C LEU A 61 1.07 -16.40 2.55
N ASN A 62 1.14 -17.56 3.24
CA ASN A 62 0.91 -17.61 4.67
C ASN A 62 1.98 -16.81 5.44
N THR A 63 3.22 -16.92 5.02
CA THR A 63 4.33 -16.14 5.61
C THR A 63 4.13 -14.64 5.35
N LEU A 64 3.77 -14.26 4.12
CA LEU A 64 3.57 -12.87 3.74
C LEU A 64 2.39 -12.23 4.48
N ASN A 65 1.33 -12.98 4.72
CA ASN A 65 0.16 -12.48 5.46
C ASN A 65 0.44 -12.17 6.93
N ARG A 66 1.58 -12.62 7.45
CA ARG A 66 2.03 -12.30 8.82
C ARG A 66 2.80 -10.99 8.88
N PHE A 67 3.22 -10.44 7.74
CA PHE A 67 3.92 -9.15 7.72
C PHE A 67 2.95 -8.03 8.09
N PRO A 68 3.37 -7.10 8.96
CA PRO A 68 2.53 -5.98 9.35
C PRO A 68 2.15 -5.13 8.15
N ASN A 69 0.89 -4.74 8.08
CA ASN A 69 0.36 -3.90 7.02
C ASN A 69 -0.83 -3.09 7.55
N LEU A 70 -0.87 -1.81 7.22
CA LEU A 70 -1.98 -0.95 7.62
C LEU A 70 -3.02 -0.74 6.52
N LEU A 71 -2.83 -1.33 5.33
CA LEU A 71 -3.86 -1.27 4.30
C LEU A 71 -5.15 -1.94 4.80
N PHE A 72 -6.26 -1.26 4.53
CA PHE A 72 -7.60 -1.67 4.92
C PHE A 72 -7.89 -1.62 6.43
N ALA A 73 -6.95 -1.16 7.24
CA ALA A 73 -7.15 -0.93 8.66
C ALA A 73 -8.25 0.13 8.89
N ASN A 74 -8.99 -0.01 9.96
CA ASN A 74 -9.98 0.96 10.37
C ASN A 74 -9.30 2.19 10.96
N LEU A 75 -9.76 3.37 10.55
CA LEU A 75 -9.32 4.65 11.10
C LEU A 75 -10.27 5.09 12.21
N ILE A 76 -9.72 5.26 13.41
CA ILE A 76 -10.46 5.62 14.62
C ILE A 76 -10.07 7.04 15.01
N ASN A 77 -11.07 7.89 15.23
CA ASN A 77 -10.86 9.26 15.62
C ASN A 77 -10.48 9.39 17.12
N LYS A 78 -10.22 10.62 17.56
CA LYS A 78 -9.85 10.90 18.97
C LYS A 78 -10.94 10.54 19.98
N ASN A 79 -12.18 10.37 19.54
CA ASN A 79 -13.32 10.02 20.38
C ASN A 79 -13.59 8.50 20.40
N GLY A 80 -12.78 7.70 19.69
CA GLY A 80 -12.96 6.26 19.60
C GLY A 80 -13.94 5.80 18.52
N THR A 81 -14.37 6.70 17.63
CA THR A 81 -15.32 6.40 16.57
C THR A 81 -14.58 6.08 15.26
N LYS A 82 -15.02 5.05 14.56
CA LYS A 82 -14.52 4.75 13.22
C LYS A 82 -15.01 5.82 12.23
N ILE A 83 -14.07 6.46 11.52
CA ILE A 83 -14.39 7.49 10.52
C ILE A 83 -14.07 7.05 9.09
N GLY A 84 -13.39 5.93 8.91
CA GLY A 84 -13.05 5.40 7.60
C GLY A 84 -12.11 4.22 7.68
N SER A 85 -11.52 3.89 6.53
CA SER A 85 -10.52 2.83 6.42
C SER A 85 -9.38 3.26 5.51
N ILE A 86 -8.18 2.77 5.77
CA ILE A 86 -7.02 3.06 4.93
C ILE A 86 -7.19 2.33 3.60
N ALA A 87 -7.26 3.10 2.51
CA ALA A 87 -7.43 2.58 1.16
C ALA A 87 -6.11 2.49 0.39
N ASP A 88 -5.19 3.42 0.66
CA ASP A 88 -3.93 3.55 -0.06
C ASP A 88 -2.98 4.46 0.71
N PHE A 89 -1.80 4.70 0.18
CA PHE A 89 -0.80 5.59 0.78
C PHE A 89 -0.01 6.35 -0.29
N ILE A 90 0.55 7.48 0.13
CA ILE A 90 1.51 8.27 -0.65
C ILE A 90 2.84 8.19 0.08
N PHE A 91 3.89 7.80 -0.63
CA PHE A 91 5.19 7.57 -0.01
C PHE A 91 6.33 8.17 -0.84
N ASP A 92 7.46 8.42 -0.18
CA ASP A 92 8.71 8.78 -0.82
C ASP A 92 9.35 7.51 -1.39
N PHE A 93 9.50 7.46 -2.70
CA PHE A 93 10.02 6.30 -3.41
C PHE A 93 11.48 5.96 -3.02
N GLN A 94 12.30 6.96 -2.68
CA GLN A 94 13.70 6.74 -2.36
C GLN A 94 13.91 6.15 -0.96
N THR A 95 13.11 6.63 0.00
CA THR A 95 13.25 6.23 1.41
C THR A 95 12.25 5.18 1.84
N GLY A 96 11.13 5.05 1.14
CA GLY A 96 9.99 4.24 1.54
C GLY A 96 9.11 4.90 2.60
N ASN A 97 9.45 6.11 3.07
CA ASN A 97 8.67 6.80 4.09
C ASN A 97 7.28 7.16 3.56
N ILE A 98 6.26 6.75 4.28
CA ILE A 98 4.88 7.13 3.97
C ILE A 98 4.67 8.56 4.45
N LEU A 99 4.12 9.40 3.58
CA LEU A 99 3.84 10.81 3.85
C LEU A 99 2.38 11.00 4.26
N ASN A 100 1.49 10.30 3.61
CA ASN A 100 0.04 10.35 3.84
C ASN A 100 -0.58 8.99 3.59
N TYR A 101 -1.69 8.75 4.28
CA TYR A 101 -2.62 7.69 3.92
C TYR A 101 -3.83 8.28 3.20
N LEU A 102 -4.39 7.52 2.27
CA LEU A 102 -5.64 7.86 1.62
C LEU A 102 -6.75 7.06 2.30
N ILE A 103 -7.75 7.78 2.79
CA ILE A 103 -8.82 7.21 3.60
C ILE A 103 -10.10 7.11 2.76
N SER A 104 -10.77 5.98 2.86
CA SER A 104 -12.09 5.74 2.30
C SER A 104 -13.13 5.76 3.42
N ARG A 105 -14.27 6.43 3.15
CA ARG A 105 -15.42 6.40 4.06
C ARG A 105 -16.18 5.07 4.00
N SER A 106 -16.19 4.47 2.82
CA SER A 106 -16.87 3.21 2.51
C SER A 106 -15.85 2.08 2.33
N ASN A 107 -16.21 1.05 1.56
CA ASN A 107 -15.30 -0.06 1.30
C ASN A 107 -14.02 0.42 0.61
N PRO A 108 -12.84 0.30 1.27
CA PRO A 108 -11.59 0.82 0.73
C PRO A 108 -11.09 0.06 -0.50
N ARG A 109 -11.67 -1.09 -0.79
CA ARG A 109 -11.30 -1.93 -1.94
C ARG A 109 -12.04 -1.57 -3.21
N LEU A 110 -13.09 -0.73 -3.12
CA LEU A 110 -13.85 -0.30 -4.28
C LEU A 110 -13.12 0.82 -5.01
N PRO A 111 -12.86 0.67 -6.31
CA PRO A 111 -12.28 1.74 -7.11
C PRO A 111 -13.30 2.87 -7.32
N GLY A 112 -12.80 4.08 -7.57
CA GLY A 112 -13.63 5.22 -7.96
C GLY A 112 -14.35 5.93 -6.83
N SER A 113 -14.23 5.47 -5.58
CA SER A 113 -14.78 6.19 -4.43
C SER A 113 -13.87 7.35 -4.01
N SER A 114 -14.46 8.33 -3.32
CA SER A 114 -13.70 9.47 -2.80
C SER A 114 -12.67 9.04 -1.77
N ARG A 115 -11.54 9.76 -1.75
CA ARG A 115 -10.44 9.55 -0.81
C ARG A 115 -10.15 10.84 -0.06
N TRP A 116 -9.80 10.71 1.21
CA TRP A 116 -9.34 11.81 2.06
C TRP A 116 -7.90 11.57 2.44
N LYS A 117 -7.12 12.64 2.42
CA LYS A 117 -5.68 12.60 2.67
C LYS A 117 -5.39 12.82 4.15
N LEU A 118 -4.85 11.82 4.82
CA LEU A 118 -4.43 11.88 6.21
C LEU A 118 -2.91 11.96 6.30
N ASN A 119 -2.39 13.05 6.84
CA ASN A 119 -0.96 13.16 7.10
C ASN A 119 -0.55 12.20 8.22
N ILE A 120 0.60 11.54 8.10
CA ILE A 120 1.10 10.63 9.13
C ILE A 120 1.30 11.31 10.48
N LYS A 121 1.53 12.63 10.50
CA LYS A 121 1.64 13.40 11.76
C LYS A 121 0.36 13.43 12.56
N SER A 122 -0.79 13.18 11.94
CA SER A 122 -2.08 13.08 12.62
C SER A 122 -2.32 11.71 13.24
N ILE A 123 -1.49 10.72 12.95
CA ILE A 123 -1.60 9.37 13.53
C ILE A 123 -0.98 9.38 14.92
N THR A 124 -1.76 8.94 15.90
CA THR A 124 -1.34 8.91 17.31
C THR A 124 -0.89 7.52 17.75
N ASP A 125 -1.45 6.45 17.15
CA ASP A 125 -1.10 5.06 17.44
C ASP A 125 -1.58 4.15 16.33
N GLN A 126 -1.01 2.96 16.24
CA GLN A 126 -1.43 1.92 15.32
C GLN A 126 -1.31 0.54 15.97
N GLN A 127 -2.27 -0.32 15.64
CA GLN A 127 -2.34 -1.71 16.03
C GLN A 127 -2.77 -2.54 14.82
N PRO A 128 -2.63 -3.87 14.84
CA PRO A 128 -3.15 -4.69 13.75
C PRO A 128 -4.61 -4.40 13.45
N GLY A 129 -4.90 -3.95 12.23
CA GLY A 129 -6.25 -3.61 11.78
C GLY A 129 -6.82 -2.29 12.27
N LEU A 130 -6.08 -1.52 13.08
CA LEU A 130 -6.54 -0.26 13.66
C LEU A 130 -5.48 0.84 13.53
N VAL A 131 -5.92 2.02 13.12
CA VAL A 131 -5.09 3.23 13.12
C VAL A 131 -5.85 4.32 13.87
N PHE A 132 -5.18 4.96 14.82
CA PHE A 132 -5.77 6.03 15.64
C PHE A 132 -5.23 7.37 15.20
N CYS A 133 -6.09 8.37 15.08
CA CYS A 133 -5.70 9.72 14.68
C CYS A 133 -6.28 10.79 15.61
N CYS A 134 -5.70 11.99 15.54
CA CYS A 134 -6.17 13.14 16.32
C CYS A 134 -7.29 13.93 15.63
N GLU A 135 -7.68 13.56 14.42
CA GLU A 135 -8.78 14.21 13.69
C GLU A 135 -10.14 13.78 14.23
N GLU A 136 -11.15 14.63 14.09
CA GLU A 136 -12.52 14.29 14.50
C GLU A 136 -13.32 13.62 13.39
N SER A 137 -13.14 14.10 12.16
CA SER A 137 -13.97 13.73 11.01
C SER A 137 -13.14 13.77 9.73
N LEU A 138 -13.58 13.02 8.72
CA LEU A 138 -13.01 13.12 7.37
C LEU A 138 -13.21 14.50 6.76
N ASP A 139 -14.22 15.23 7.18
CA ASP A 139 -14.48 16.59 6.68
C ASP A 139 -13.36 17.57 7.06
N ASP A 140 -12.55 17.25 8.09
CA ASP A 140 -11.38 18.04 8.48
C ASP A 140 -10.16 17.75 7.60
N LEU A 141 -10.23 16.74 6.72
CA LEU A 141 -9.15 16.33 5.84
C LEU A 141 -9.35 16.87 4.42
N VAL A 142 -8.25 16.88 3.66
CA VAL A 142 -8.31 17.26 2.24
C VAL A 142 -8.93 16.13 1.43
N LEU A 143 -10.01 16.44 0.72
CA LEU A 143 -10.63 15.52 -0.22
C LEU A 143 -9.75 15.40 -1.47
N VAL A 144 -9.44 14.18 -1.83
CA VAL A 144 -8.65 13.84 -3.00
C VAL A 144 -9.54 13.00 -3.93
N LYS A 145 -9.64 13.41 -5.20
CA LYS A 145 -10.45 12.66 -6.17
C LYS A 145 -9.79 11.31 -6.48
N SER A 146 -10.62 10.28 -6.66
CA SER A 146 -10.21 8.91 -6.93
C SER A 146 -9.41 8.70 -8.23
N SER A 147 -9.32 9.71 -9.09
CA SER A 147 -8.58 9.71 -10.34
C SER A 147 -7.08 10.03 -10.18
N ILE A 148 -6.54 10.03 -8.96
CA ILE A 148 -5.12 10.27 -8.76
C ILE A 148 -4.32 9.09 -9.31
N LYS A 149 -3.46 9.43 -10.26
CA LYS A 149 -2.60 8.48 -10.97
C LYS A 149 -1.57 7.76 -10.09
N ASN A 150 -1.46 8.14 -8.82
CA ASN A 150 -0.47 7.65 -7.86
C ASN A 150 -1.07 6.69 -6.83
N GLU A 151 -2.32 6.25 -6.99
CA GLU A 151 -2.84 5.18 -6.15
C GLU A 151 -2.02 3.92 -6.39
N PHE A 152 -1.37 3.46 -5.33
CA PHE A 152 -0.63 2.22 -5.36
C PHE A 152 -1.64 1.08 -5.15
N PHE A 153 -1.58 0.04 -5.96
CA PHE A 153 -2.55 -1.07 -5.92
C PHE A 153 -4.00 -0.70 -6.26
N LYS A 154 -4.24 -0.24 -7.46
CA LYS A 154 -5.57 -0.23 -8.05
C LYS A 154 -6.05 -1.68 -8.20
N ASN A 155 -6.73 -2.21 -7.19
CA ASN A 155 -7.32 -3.55 -7.18
C ASN A 155 -6.32 -4.72 -7.28
N GLY A 156 -5.09 -4.57 -6.81
CA GLY A 156 -4.09 -5.62 -6.89
C GLY A 156 -3.69 -6.00 -8.31
N LYS A 157 -3.79 -5.06 -9.25
CA LYS A 157 -3.50 -5.30 -10.68
C LYS A 157 -2.20 -4.68 -11.18
N ASP A 158 -1.35 -4.20 -10.29
CA ASP A 158 -0.05 -3.68 -10.70
C ASP A 158 0.83 -4.81 -11.20
N LEU A 159 1.34 -4.66 -12.42
CA LEU A 159 2.19 -5.66 -13.05
C LEU A 159 3.65 -5.41 -12.71
N PHE A 160 4.33 -6.46 -12.23
CA PHE A 160 5.75 -6.41 -11.93
C PHE A 160 6.56 -6.93 -13.12
N HIS A 161 7.49 -6.13 -13.60
CA HIS A 161 8.36 -6.43 -14.74
C HIS A 161 9.82 -6.31 -14.36
N LYS A 162 10.65 -7.23 -14.89
CA LYS A 162 12.11 -7.08 -14.79
C LYS A 162 12.56 -5.97 -15.72
N PHE A 163 13.36 -5.06 -15.18
CA PHE A 163 14.05 -4.05 -15.98
C PHE A 163 15.37 -4.64 -16.48
N ASP A 164 15.57 -4.65 -17.79
CA ASP A 164 16.86 -5.04 -18.38
C ASP A 164 17.84 -3.88 -18.22
N ASP A 165 18.87 -4.10 -17.47
CA ASP A 165 19.98 -3.16 -17.32
C ASP A 165 20.85 -3.12 -18.59
#